data_94b4097008df180cc2fc0e8d484769c4
#
_entry.id   94b4097008df180cc2fc0e8d484769c4
#
_cell.length_a   1.000
_cell.length_b   1.000
_cell.length_c   1.000
_cell.angle_alpha   90.00
_cell.angle_beta   90.00
_cell.angle_gamma   90.00
#
_symmetry.space_group_name_H-M   'P 1'
#
loop_
_entity.id
_entity.type
_entity.pdbx_description
1 polymer ?
#
loop_
_entity_poly.entity_id
_entity_poly.type
_entity_poly.pdbx_seq_one_letter_code
_entity_poly.pdbx_strand_id
1 'polypeptide(L)'
;KVLNEKLEGIYDSKIIEVFDSQMKDLQAFLFPHDILINQIIKIYEQNYNKNSIQKLKEICYSILKYNLPINKFYSIFLIRLLKNPRITDKKKSKLIYLFANSQYNFIKSYRSLIILESLLINIYSILNDSILNCAILTA
;
A
#
# COMPACT_ATOMS: atom_id res chain seq x y z
N LYS A 1 -8.54 -13.70 40.89
CA LYS A 1 -7.72 -14.85 41.24
C LYS A 1 -8.20 -16.15 40.58
N VAL A 2 -9.50 -16.47 40.70
CA VAL A 2 -10.10 -17.62 40.01
C VAL A 2 -10.08 -17.45 38.49
N LEU A 3 -10.27 -16.22 38.02
CA LEU A 3 -10.25 -15.90 36.59
C LEU A 3 -8.85 -16.10 35.99
N ASN A 4 -7.80 -15.70 36.73
CA ASN A 4 -6.42 -15.87 36.27
C ASN A 4 -6.01 -17.33 36.22
N GLU A 5 -6.43 -18.13 37.18
CA GLU A 5 -6.17 -19.57 37.20
C GLU A 5 -6.86 -20.27 36.03
N LYS A 6 -8.09 -19.88 35.70
CA LYS A 6 -8.79 -20.43 34.53
C LYS A 6 -8.14 -19.98 33.21
N LEU A 7 -7.61 -18.75 33.14
CA LEU A 7 -6.89 -18.26 31.98
C LEU A 7 -5.56 -18.98 31.77
N GLU A 8 -4.83 -19.29 32.83
CA GLU A 8 -3.60 -20.04 32.74
C GLU A 8 -3.81 -21.47 32.23
N GLY A 9 -4.91 -22.12 32.64
CA GLY A 9 -5.27 -23.46 32.15
C GLY A 9 -5.74 -23.47 30.69
N ILE A 10 -6.10 -22.32 30.14
CA ILE A 10 -6.58 -22.18 28.76
C ILE A 10 -5.42 -21.92 27.78
N TYR A 11 -4.26 -21.46 28.26
CA TYR A 11 -3.09 -21.20 27.43
C TYR A 11 -2.31 -22.46 27.10
N ASP A 12 -2.94 -23.43 26.43
CA ASP A 12 -2.19 -24.50 25.80
C ASP A 12 -1.75 -24.06 24.38
N SER A 13 -0.91 -24.88 23.74
CA SER A 13 -0.32 -24.53 22.44
C SER A 13 -1.35 -24.27 21.35
N LYS A 14 -2.49 -24.97 21.36
CA LYS A 14 -3.55 -24.78 20.36
C LYS A 14 -4.27 -23.45 20.53
N ILE A 15 -4.50 -23.04 21.76
CA ILE A 15 -5.18 -21.77 22.05
C ILE A 15 -4.27 -20.59 21.71
N ILE A 16 -2.97 -20.73 21.95
CA ILE A 16 -2.00 -19.72 21.54
C ILE A 16 -1.97 -19.58 20.02
N GLU A 17 -2.00 -20.68 19.26
CA GLU A 17 -2.04 -20.63 17.80
C GLU A 17 -3.31 -19.96 17.27
N VAL A 18 -4.47 -20.28 17.84
CA VAL A 18 -5.74 -19.65 17.48
C VAL A 18 -5.71 -18.14 17.81
N PHE A 19 -5.18 -17.79 18.97
CA PHE A 19 -5.05 -16.40 19.39
C PHE A 19 -4.12 -15.63 18.45
N ASP A 20 -2.98 -16.21 18.08
CA ASP A 20 -2.04 -15.58 17.13
C ASP A 20 -2.69 -15.40 15.76
N SER A 21 -3.46 -16.38 15.28
CA SER A 21 -4.20 -16.28 14.03
C SER A 21 -5.24 -15.16 14.09
N GLN A 22 -5.99 -15.06 15.17
CA GLN A 22 -6.96 -14.00 15.38
C GLN A 22 -6.28 -12.63 15.52
N MET A 23 -5.12 -12.57 16.16
CA MET A 23 -4.36 -11.33 16.25
C MET A 23 -3.85 -10.88 14.88
N LYS A 24 -3.43 -11.78 14.01
CA LYS A 24 -3.07 -11.45 12.63
C LYS A 24 -4.25 -10.88 11.87
N ASP A 25 -5.42 -11.53 11.98
CA ASP A 25 -6.65 -11.04 11.35
C ASP A 25 -7.06 -9.68 11.90
N LEU A 26 -6.91 -9.48 13.20
CA LEU A 26 -7.21 -8.20 13.85
C LEU A 26 -6.22 -7.11 13.41
N GLN A 27 -4.93 -7.44 13.30
CA GLN A 27 -3.94 -6.52 12.76
C GLN A 27 -4.24 -6.15 11.32
N ALA A 28 -4.65 -7.10 10.50
CA ALA A 28 -5.08 -6.86 9.13
C ALA A 28 -6.28 -5.90 9.09
N PHE A 29 -7.20 -6.04 10.03
CA PHE A 29 -8.36 -5.16 10.14
C PHE A 29 -7.98 -3.77 10.66
N LEU A 30 -7.08 -3.70 11.65
CA LEU A 30 -6.67 -2.43 12.27
C LEU A 30 -5.67 -1.64 11.40
N PHE A 31 -4.85 -2.34 10.62
CA PHE A 31 -3.79 -1.73 9.81
C PHE A 31 -3.88 -2.18 8.34
N PRO A 32 -5.05 -1.95 7.69
CA PRO A 32 -5.21 -2.39 6.31
C PRO A 32 -4.27 -1.68 5.34
N HIS A 33 -3.83 -0.47 5.67
CA HIS A 33 -2.86 0.26 4.86
C HIS A 33 -1.55 -0.49 4.71
N ASP A 34 -1.02 -1.05 5.79
CA ASP A 34 0.26 -1.77 5.76
C ASP A 34 0.21 -2.99 4.86
N ILE A 35 -0.89 -3.73 4.90
CA ILE A 35 -1.07 -4.92 4.06
C ILE A 35 -1.13 -4.54 2.59
N LEU A 36 -1.93 -3.54 2.26
CA LEU A 36 -2.07 -3.08 0.87
C LEU A 36 -0.76 -2.49 0.35
N ILE A 37 -0.06 -1.73 1.16
CA ILE A 37 1.24 -1.16 0.80
C ILE A 37 2.27 -2.27 0.57
N ASN A 38 2.30 -3.30 1.40
CA ASN A 38 3.18 -4.46 1.20
C ASN A 38 2.88 -5.17 -0.13
N GLN A 39 1.62 -5.33 -0.47
CA GLN A 39 1.21 -5.92 -1.75
C GLN A 39 1.66 -5.06 -2.93
N ILE A 40 1.52 -3.75 -2.83
CA ILE A 40 1.96 -2.82 -3.86
C ILE A 40 3.48 -2.89 -4.04
N ILE A 41 4.23 -2.91 -2.96
CA ILE A 41 5.71 -2.99 -3.01
C ILE A 41 6.15 -4.29 -3.66
N LYS A 42 5.50 -5.41 -3.35
CA LYS A 42 5.80 -6.70 -4.00
C LYS A 42 5.55 -6.65 -5.50
N ILE A 43 4.49 -5.98 -5.93
CA ILE A 43 4.20 -5.79 -7.35
C ILE A 43 5.29 -4.94 -8.01
N TYR A 44 5.77 -3.91 -7.34
CA TYR A 44 6.84 -3.03 -7.86
C TYR A 44 8.19 -3.74 -8.01
N GLU A 45 8.43 -4.77 -7.21
CA GLU A 45 9.64 -5.60 -7.33
C GLU A 45 9.60 -6.53 -8.55
N GLN A 46 8.42 -6.77 -9.11
CA GLN A 46 8.25 -7.59 -10.31
C GLN A 46 8.43 -6.76 -11.58
N ASN A 47 8.73 -7.44 -12.67
CA ASN A 47 8.80 -6.79 -13.96
C ASN A 47 7.44 -6.27 -14.40
N TYR A 48 7.44 -5.11 -15.04
CA TYR A 48 6.23 -4.48 -15.53
C TYR A 48 5.56 -5.35 -16.58
N ASN A 49 4.30 -5.69 -16.36
CA ASN A 49 3.47 -6.40 -17.31
C ASN A 49 1.99 -6.06 -17.08
N LYS A 50 1.12 -6.54 -17.97
CA LYS A 50 -0.32 -6.29 -17.87
C LYS A 50 -0.93 -6.83 -16.56
N ASN A 51 -0.42 -7.97 -16.10
CA ASN A 51 -0.91 -8.57 -14.85
C ASN A 51 -0.57 -7.73 -13.64
N SER A 52 0.62 -7.12 -13.61
CA SER A 52 1.03 -6.22 -12.53
C SER A 52 0.13 -5.00 -12.46
N ILE A 53 -0.18 -4.40 -13.60
CA ILE A 53 -1.08 -3.25 -13.68
C ILE A 53 -2.48 -3.63 -13.23
N GLN A 54 -2.98 -4.78 -13.65
CA GLN A 54 -4.30 -5.24 -13.23
C GLN A 54 -4.38 -5.44 -11.72
N LYS A 55 -3.33 -6.00 -11.12
CA LYS A 55 -3.24 -6.14 -9.66
C LYS A 55 -3.25 -4.78 -8.95
N LEU A 56 -2.54 -3.79 -9.47
CA LEU A 56 -2.55 -2.44 -8.92
C LEU A 56 -3.96 -1.82 -8.98
N LYS A 57 -4.67 -2.01 -10.07
CA LYS A 57 -6.06 -1.55 -10.21
C LYS A 57 -6.99 -2.20 -9.20
N GLU A 58 -6.84 -3.49 -8.98
CA GLU A 58 -7.61 -4.22 -7.96
C GLU A 58 -7.33 -3.69 -6.56
N ILE A 59 -6.08 -3.37 -6.24
CA ILE A 59 -5.71 -2.78 -4.96
C ILE A 59 -6.33 -1.38 -4.80
N CYS A 60 -6.29 -0.55 -5.83
CA CYS A 60 -6.94 0.76 -5.81
C CYS A 60 -8.44 0.64 -5.55
N TYR A 61 -9.09 -0.29 -6.22
CA TYR A 61 -10.51 -0.56 -6.01
C TYR A 61 -10.78 -0.96 -4.57
N SER A 62 -9.93 -1.81 -3.99
CA SER A 62 -10.07 -2.24 -2.59
C SER A 62 -9.91 -1.09 -1.61
N ILE A 63 -8.97 -0.19 -1.84
CA ILE A 63 -8.78 1.00 -1.00
C ILE A 63 -10.05 1.84 -0.95
N LEU A 64 -10.66 2.08 -2.10
CA LEU A 64 -11.88 2.87 -2.18
C LEU A 64 -13.11 2.12 -1.66
N LYS A 65 -13.19 0.81 -1.94
CA LYS A 65 -14.29 -0.03 -1.49
C LYS A 65 -14.39 -0.09 0.04
N TYR A 66 -13.25 -0.22 0.71
CA TYR A 66 -13.20 -0.28 2.17
C TYR A 66 -13.18 1.09 2.81
N ASN A 67 -13.26 2.14 2.01
CA ASN A 67 -13.33 3.52 2.49
C ASN A 67 -12.17 3.88 3.42
N LEU A 68 -10.96 3.47 3.04
CA LEU A 68 -9.76 3.75 3.81
C LEU A 68 -9.40 5.24 3.73
N PRO A 69 -8.91 5.84 4.83
CA PRO A 69 -8.49 7.24 4.80
C PRO A 69 -7.31 7.47 3.84
N ILE A 70 -7.56 8.19 2.75
CA ILE A 70 -6.59 8.37 1.67
C ILE A 70 -5.37 9.17 2.11
N ASN A 71 -5.57 10.22 2.91
CA ASN A 71 -4.45 11.03 3.38
C ASN A 71 -3.47 10.21 4.21
N LYS A 72 -3.99 9.34 5.06
CA LYS A 72 -3.18 8.43 5.86
C LYS A 72 -2.47 7.41 4.99
N PHE A 73 -3.16 6.86 4.00
CA PHE A 73 -2.57 5.93 3.03
C PHE A 73 -1.39 6.59 2.29
N TYR A 74 -1.58 7.80 1.77
CA TYR A 74 -0.53 8.53 1.07
C TYR A 74 0.69 8.78 1.97
N SER A 75 0.47 9.21 3.21
CA SER A 75 1.55 9.49 4.15
C SER A 75 2.37 8.24 4.47
N ILE A 76 1.70 7.15 4.79
CA ILE A 76 2.38 5.89 5.13
C ILE A 76 3.14 5.34 3.93
N PHE A 77 2.52 5.36 2.75
CA PHE A 77 3.13 4.86 1.52
C PHE A 77 4.37 5.67 1.15
N LEU A 78 4.25 6.99 1.16
CA LEU A 78 5.37 7.87 0.83
C LEU A 78 6.54 7.67 1.79
N ILE A 79 6.29 7.61 3.09
CA ILE A 79 7.33 7.37 4.09
C ILE A 79 8.04 6.04 3.83
N ARG A 80 7.29 5.00 3.51
CA ARG A 80 7.88 3.69 3.20
C ARG A 80 8.76 3.71 1.97
N LEU A 81 8.33 4.40 0.92
CA LEU A 81 9.14 4.54 -0.28
C LEU A 81 10.40 5.35 -0.01
N LEU A 82 10.30 6.44 0.76
CA LEU A 82 11.46 7.27 1.08
C LEU A 82 12.49 6.58 1.97
N LYS A 83 12.07 5.61 2.77
CA LYS A 83 12.98 4.82 3.60
C LYS A 83 13.74 3.74 2.84
N ASN A 84 13.36 3.44 1.62
CA ASN A 84 14.01 2.40 0.84
C ASN A 84 15.39 2.89 0.34
N PRO A 85 16.50 2.22 0.74
CA PRO A 85 17.84 2.66 0.33
C PRO A 85 18.14 2.44 -1.15
N ARG A 86 17.36 1.60 -1.84
CA ARG A 86 17.52 1.34 -3.27
C ARG A 86 17.03 2.49 -4.15
N ILE A 87 16.23 3.38 -3.61
CA ILE A 87 15.69 4.52 -4.35
C ILE A 87 16.67 5.68 -4.25
N THR A 88 17.07 6.22 -5.38
CA THR A 88 18.00 7.37 -5.44
C THR A 88 17.31 8.65 -4.98
N ASP A 89 18.08 9.63 -4.55
CA ASP A 89 17.53 10.92 -4.09
C ASP A 89 16.76 11.63 -5.20
N LYS A 90 17.21 11.50 -6.44
CA LYS A 90 16.50 12.06 -7.59
C LYS A 90 15.11 11.43 -7.76
N LYS A 91 15.03 10.12 -7.62
CA LYS A 91 13.74 9.42 -7.67
C LYS A 91 12.86 9.78 -6.49
N LYS A 92 13.44 9.92 -5.29
CA LYS A 92 12.70 10.37 -4.09
C LYS A 92 12.05 11.72 -4.31
N SER A 93 12.77 12.67 -4.89
CA SER A 93 12.21 13.98 -5.22
C SER A 93 11.04 13.90 -6.18
N LYS A 94 11.14 13.05 -7.21
CA LYS A 94 10.04 12.82 -8.14
C LYS A 94 8.83 12.19 -7.46
N LEU A 95 9.06 11.25 -6.54
CA LEU A 95 7.98 10.62 -5.78
C LEU A 95 7.25 11.63 -4.91
N ILE A 96 7.97 12.49 -4.20
CA ILE A 96 7.37 13.53 -3.37
C ILE A 96 6.46 14.43 -4.22
N TYR A 97 6.95 14.86 -5.37
CA TYR A 97 6.15 15.68 -6.29
C TYR A 97 4.88 14.95 -6.76
N LEU A 98 5.00 13.69 -7.14
CA LEU A 98 3.85 12.89 -7.56
C LEU A 98 2.80 12.75 -6.46
N PHE A 99 3.22 12.46 -5.24
CA PHE A 99 2.31 12.32 -4.12
C PHE A 99 1.59 13.63 -3.81
N ALA A 100 2.31 14.74 -3.80
CA ALA A 100 1.72 16.06 -3.56
C ALA A 100 0.70 16.41 -4.63
N ASN A 101 1.03 16.20 -5.90
CA ASN A 101 0.14 16.49 -7.02
C ASN A 101 -1.09 15.59 -7.00
N SER A 102 -0.91 14.31 -6.72
CA SER A 102 -2.01 13.35 -6.63
C SER A 102 -2.96 13.69 -5.48
N GLN A 103 -2.43 14.04 -4.33
CA GLN A 103 -3.23 14.41 -3.17
C GLN A 103 -4.06 15.67 -3.44
N TYR A 104 -3.46 16.64 -4.10
CA TYR A 104 -4.14 17.86 -4.51
C TYR A 104 -5.28 17.57 -5.47
N ASN A 105 -5.03 16.74 -6.49
CA ASN A 105 -6.05 16.35 -7.46
C ASN A 105 -7.15 15.51 -6.83
N PHE A 106 -6.82 14.66 -5.85
CA PHE A 106 -7.78 13.83 -5.16
C PHE A 106 -8.82 14.67 -4.40
N ILE A 107 -8.38 15.76 -3.78
CA ILE A 107 -9.29 16.67 -3.06
C ILE A 107 -10.23 17.38 -4.02
N LYS A 108 -9.76 17.73 -5.22
CA LYS A 108 -10.52 18.54 -6.19
C LYS A 108 -11.42 17.72 -7.11
N SER A 109 -11.17 16.42 -7.29
CA SER A 109 -11.85 15.63 -8.30
C SER A 109 -12.76 14.58 -7.69
N TYR A 110 -13.87 14.30 -8.39
CA TYR A 110 -14.76 13.20 -8.06
C TYR A 110 -14.27 11.85 -8.62
N ARG A 111 -13.18 11.85 -9.40
CA ARG A 111 -12.64 10.66 -10.05
C ARG A 111 -11.53 10.02 -9.24
N SER A 112 -11.82 9.66 -8.01
CA SER A 112 -10.85 9.13 -7.05
C SER A 112 -10.09 7.91 -7.55
N LEU A 113 -10.79 6.99 -8.19
CA LEU A 113 -10.16 5.74 -8.66
C LEU A 113 -9.10 6.01 -9.73
N ILE A 114 -9.39 6.86 -10.70
CA ILE A 114 -8.46 7.20 -11.79
C ILE A 114 -7.20 7.89 -11.22
N ILE A 115 -7.39 8.80 -10.28
CA ILE A 115 -6.28 9.52 -9.67
C ILE A 115 -5.37 8.55 -8.90
N LEU A 116 -5.93 7.65 -8.13
CA LEU A 116 -5.19 6.67 -7.35
C LEU A 116 -4.46 5.67 -8.28
N GLU A 117 -5.12 5.18 -9.30
CA GLU A 117 -4.50 4.31 -10.32
C GLU A 117 -3.34 5.00 -11.02
N SER A 118 -3.54 6.25 -11.43
CA SER A 118 -2.49 7.05 -12.07
C SER A 118 -1.28 7.22 -11.17
N LEU A 119 -1.49 7.49 -9.88
CA LEU A 119 -0.41 7.60 -8.91
C LEU A 119 0.39 6.31 -8.83
N LEU A 120 -0.26 5.19 -8.64
CA LEU A 120 0.42 3.90 -8.47
C LEU A 120 1.18 3.49 -9.73
N ILE A 121 0.62 3.71 -10.90
CA ILE A 121 1.28 3.41 -12.17
C ILE A 121 2.47 4.33 -12.40
N ASN A 122 2.36 5.60 -12.10
CA ASN A 122 3.45 6.56 -12.24
C ASN A 122 4.60 6.25 -11.29
N ILE A 123 4.31 5.83 -10.07
CA ILE A 123 5.34 5.39 -9.12
C ILE A 123 6.06 4.16 -9.69
N TYR A 124 5.32 3.20 -10.20
CA TYR A 124 5.90 2.00 -10.81
C TYR A 124 6.88 2.37 -11.92
N SER A 125 6.50 3.31 -12.76
CA SER A 125 7.33 3.74 -13.85
C SER A 125 8.60 4.47 -13.39
N ILE A 126 8.53 5.30 -12.36
CA ILE A 126 9.70 5.96 -11.78
C ILE A 126 10.67 4.94 -11.21
N LEU A 127 10.17 3.90 -10.55
CA LEU A 127 11.01 2.85 -9.98
C LEU A 127 11.64 1.96 -11.04
N ASN A 128 10.99 1.75 -12.18
CA ASN A 128 11.44 0.89 -13.28
C ASN A 128 11.97 1.65 -14.49
N ASP A 129 12.60 2.68 -14.32
CA ASP A 129 13.26 3.72 -15.13
C ASP A 129 13.39 3.56 -16.66
N SER A 130 13.32 2.40 -17.26
CA SER A 130 13.85 2.27 -18.62
C SER A 130 12.81 2.08 -19.73
N ILE A 131 11.62 1.62 -19.43
CA ILE A 131 10.66 1.22 -20.47
C ILE A 131 9.45 2.13 -20.51
N LEU A 132 9.13 2.81 -19.41
CA LEU A 132 7.88 3.53 -19.23
C LEU A 132 7.99 5.05 -19.28
N ASN A 133 9.21 5.58 -19.26
CA ASN A 133 9.42 7.03 -19.38
C ASN A 133 8.79 7.59 -20.66
N CYS A 134 8.84 6.84 -21.75
CA CYS A 134 8.22 7.26 -23.01
C CYS A 134 6.70 7.23 -22.94
N ALA A 135 6.13 6.21 -22.32
CA ALA A 135 4.67 6.07 -22.21
C ALA A 135 4.05 7.12 -21.29
N ILE A 136 4.74 7.54 -20.26
CA ILE A 136 4.27 8.56 -19.31
C ILE A 136 4.40 9.96 -19.87
N LEU A 137 5.49 10.24 -20.60
CA LEU A 137 5.70 11.52 -21.25
C LEU A 137 4.71 11.76 -22.40
N THR A 138 4.13 10.70 -22.95
CA THR A 138 3.14 10.78 -24.01
C THR A 138 1.70 10.73 -23.52
N ALA A 139 1.52 10.38 -22.28
CA ALA A 139 0.20 10.35 -21.65
C ALA A 139 -0.09 11.66 -20.92
#